data_ff20cbff27611a9f007f454e8c5abdb3
#
_entry.id   ff20cbff27611a9f007f454e8c5abdb3
#
_cell.length_a   1.000
_cell.length_b   1.000
_cell.length_c   1.000
_cell.angle_alpha   90.00
_cell.angle_beta   90.00
_cell.angle_gamma   90.00
#
_symmetry.space_group_name_H-M   'P 1'
#
loop_
_entity.id
_entity.type
_entity.pdbx_description
1 polymer ?
#
loop_
_entity_poly.entity_id
_entity_poly.type
_entity_poly.pdbx_seq_one_letter_code
_entity_poly.pdbx_strand_id
1 'polypeptide(L)'
;MAKYDVYGLGNALVDMEFEVHDQFLQENNIDKGVMTLVDENQQHETISQLDVFEGNKASGGSAANTLIAVSCMGGSSYYSCKVADDELGHFYLDDLSEAGVDCNMDGKHKGGITGKCLVMVTPDAERTMHTFLGISSELSPYEISEDAIKASHYCYLEGYLTTSETGKAANIEARRIAESNGVKTALTFSD
;
A
#
# COMPACT_ATOMS: atom_id res chain seq x y z
N MET A 1 -0.11 -28.85 -2.43
CA MET A 1 -0.64 -28.05 -1.32
C MET A 1 -0.35 -26.60 -1.64
N ALA A 2 -1.26 -25.69 -1.35
CA ALA A 2 -0.99 -24.27 -1.51
C ALA A 2 0.20 -23.85 -0.64
N LYS A 3 1.04 -22.96 -1.16
CA LYS A 3 2.18 -22.39 -0.44
C LYS A 3 1.72 -21.20 0.41
N TYR A 4 0.70 -20.46 -0.06
CA TYR A 4 0.19 -19.26 0.58
C TYR A 4 -1.27 -19.42 0.99
N ASP A 5 -1.62 -18.88 2.15
CA ASP A 5 -3.00 -18.74 2.55
C ASP A 5 -3.67 -17.62 1.76
N VAL A 6 -2.98 -16.49 1.59
CA VAL A 6 -3.48 -15.33 0.87
C VAL A 6 -2.42 -14.75 -0.07
N TYR A 7 -2.80 -14.58 -1.35
CA TYR A 7 -2.16 -13.68 -2.28
C TYR A 7 -2.91 -12.36 -2.31
N GLY A 8 -2.23 -11.23 -2.33
CA GLY A 8 -2.85 -9.92 -2.47
C GLY A 8 -2.12 -9.03 -3.45
N LEU A 9 -2.83 -8.01 -3.96
CA LEU A 9 -2.24 -6.93 -4.73
C LEU A 9 -2.87 -5.61 -4.31
N GLY A 10 -2.10 -4.52 -4.34
CA GLY A 10 -2.57 -3.20 -3.88
C GLY A 10 -1.49 -2.13 -3.99
N ASN A 11 -1.87 -0.91 -3.58
CA ASN A 11 -0.96 0.20 -3.53
C ASN A 11 0.07 0.03 -2.40
N ALA A 12 1.35 0.13 -2.75
CA ALA A 12 2.46 0.15 -1.80
C ALA A 12 2.72 1.58 -1.34
N LEU A 13 2.52 1.84 -0.07
CA LEU A 13 2.66 3.16 0.54
C LEU A 13 3.51 3.06 1.80
N VAL A 14 4.49 3.94 1.95
CA VAL A 14 5.18 4.09 3.24
C VAL A 14 4.36 5.04 4.10
N ASP A 15 3.79 4.54 5.19
CA ASP A 15 3.11 5.36 6.17
C ASP A 15 4.16 6.10 7.03
N MET A 16 4.01 7.40 7.13
CA MET A 16 4.85 8.30 7.94
C MET A 16 3.96 9.02 8.94
N GLU A 17 4.10 8.71 10.22
CA GLU A 17 3.23 9.23 11.27
C GLU A 17 3.82 10.49 11.89
N PHE A 18 2.98 11.52 12.03
CA PHE A 18 3.29 12.81 12.64
C PHE A 18 2.24 13.18 13.68
N GLU A 19 2.68 13.55 14.86
CA GLU A 19 1.80 14.18 15.84
C GLU A 19 1.61 15.65 15.49
N VAL A 20 0.36 16.09 15.35
CA VAL A 20 0.01 17.46 15.01
C VAL A 20 -1.11 17.99 15.89
N HIS A 21 -1.22 19.31 16.02
CA HIS A 21 -2.36 19.96 16.66
C HIS A 21 -3.44 20.34 15.64
N ASP A 22 -4.71 20.47 16.07
CA ASP A 22 -5.79 20.92 15.20
C ASP A 22 -5.49 22.25 14.49
N GLN A 23 -4.73 23.14 15.15
CA GLN A 23 -4.32 24.41 14.58
C GLN A 23 -3.47 24.21 13.31
N PHE A 24 -2.57 23.23 13.30
CA PHE A 24 -1.76 22.91 12.10
C PHE A 24 -2.63 22.57 10.90
N LEU A 25 -3.66 21.71 11.11
CA LEU A 25 -4.59 21.33 10.04
C LEU A 25 -5.36 22.54 9.51
N GLN A 26 -5.82 23.43 10.41
CA GLN A 26 -6.56 24.64 10.05
C GLN A 26 -5.70 25.63 9.26
N GLU A 27 -4.45 25.89 9.72
CA GLU A 27 -3.53 26.82 9.07
C GLU A 27 -3.13 26.35 7.68
N ASN A 28 -3.13 25.03 7.45
CA ASN A 28 -2.79 24.42 6.17
C ASN A 28 -4.00 24.06 5.31
N ASN A 29 -5.22 24.43 5.73
CA ASN A 29 -6.47 24.11 5.06
C ASN A 29 -6.64 22.60 4.78
N ILE A 30 -6.26 21.77 5.76
CA ILE A 30 -6.36 20.31 5.70
C ILE A 30 -7.64 19.88 6.43
N ASP A 31 -8.50 19.15 5.74
CA ASP A 31 -9.74 18.62 6.32
C ASP A 31 -9.41 17.46 7.28
N LYS A 32 -9.75 17.63 8.57
CA LYS A 32 -9.49 16.65 9.62
C LYS A 32 -10.28 15.36 9.42
N GLY A 33 -9.64 14.23 9.68
CA GLY A 33 -10.30 12.93 9.73
C GLY A 33 -10.57 12.30 8.36
N VAL A 34 -10.01 12.85 7.28
CA VAL A 34 -10.18 12.32 5.93
C VAL A 34 -8.85 11.93 5.29
N MET A 35 -8.92 10.99 4.35
CA MET A 35 -7.82 10.67 3.45
C MET A 35 -7.96 11.50 2.18
N THR A 36 -6.93 12.27 1.86
CA THR A 36 -6.87 13.11 0.66
C THR A 36 -5.73 12.64 -0.24
N LEU A 37 -6.03 12.38 -1.52
CA LEU A 37 -4.98 12.18 -2.52
C LEU A 37 -4.35 13.51 -2.87
N VAL A 38 -3.03 13.57 -2.78
CA VAL A 38 -2.23 14.77 -3.08
C VAL A 38 -1.18 14.47 -4.13
N ASP A 39 -0.73 15.50 -4.82
CA ASP A 39 0.44 15.38 -5.69
C ASP A 39 1.76 15.51 -4.89
N GLU A 40 2.88 15.28 -5.59
CA GLU A 40 4.22 15.32 -4.97
C GLU A 40 4.53 16.69 -4.35
N ASN A 41 4.16 17.79 -5.03
CA ASN A 41 4.44 19.14 -4.55
C ASN A 41 3.63 19.47 -3.30
N GLN A 42 2.33 19.16 -3.31
CA GLN A 42 1.44 19.33 -2.15
C GLN A 42 1.93 18.54 -0.94
N GLN A 43 2.38 17.30 -1.15
CA GLN A 43 2.93 16.50 -0.07
C GLN A 43 4.24 17.09 0.46
N HIS A 44 5.12 17.56 -0.44
CA HIS A 44 6.38 18.19 -0.05
C HIS A 44 6.14 19.49 0.73
N GLU A 45 5.18 20.31 0.33
CA GLU A 45 4.76 21.51 1.07
C GLU A 45 4.29 21.15 2.49
N THR A 46 3.45 20.13 2.64
CA THR A 46 2.99 19.66 3.95
C THR A 46 4.17 19.20 4.82
N ILE A 47 5.08 18.38 4.27
CA ILE A 47 6.26 17.90 5.01
C ILE A 47 7.16 19.06 5.45
N SER A 48 7.34 20.08 4.61
CA SER A 48 8.22 21.20 4.92
C SER A 48 7.74 22.06 6.10
N GLN A 49 6.48 21.94 6.47
CA GLN A 49 5.84 22.65 7.59
C GLN A 49 5.72 21.79 8.85
N LEU A 50 5.99 20.49 8.73
CA LEU A 50 6.06 19.58 9.87
C LEU A 50 7.46 19.71 10.50
N ASP A 51 7.52 19.76 11.82
CA ASP A 51 8.79 19.68 12.54
C ASP A 51 9.51 18.37 12.20
N VAL A 52 10.84 18.35 12.41
CA VAL A 52 11.71 17.23 12.03
C VAL A 52 11.04 15.89 12.30
N PHE A 53 10.95 15.06 11.26
CA PHE A 53 10.35 13.74 11.34
C PHE A 53 11.15 12.87 12.33
N GLU A 54 10.64 12.74 13.54
CA GLU A 54 11.06 11.75 14.54
C GLU A 54 10.10 10.57 14.62
N GLY A 55 9.12 10.49 13.68
CA GLY A 55 8.05 9.52 13.69
C GLY A 55 8.42 8.15 13.12
N ASN A 56 7.54 7.21 13.36
CA ASN A 56 7.68 5.84 12.86
C ASN A 56 7.33 5.78 11.37
N LYS A 57 8.15 5.04 10.62
CA LYS A 57 7.81 4.60 9.26
C LYS A 57 7.33 3.15 9.34
N ALA A 58 6.34 2.80 8.53
CA ALA A 58 5.87 1.43 8.39
C ALA A 58 5.41 1.18 6.95
N SER A 59 5.45 -0.08 6.53
CA SER A 59 4.77 -0.49 5.30
C SER A 59 3.26 -0.34 5.47
N GLY A 60 2.65 0.50 4.64
CA GLY A 60 1.23 0.78 4.62
C GLY A 60 0.56 0.37 3.31
N GLY A 61 -0.70 0.76 3.17
CA GLY A 61 -1.60 0.32 2.13
C GLY A 61 -2.57 -0.76 2.65
N SER A 62 -3.85 -0.67 2.27
CA SER A 62 -4.89 -1.50 2.89
C SER A 62 -4.70 -3.01 2.63
N ALA A 63 -4.23 -3.38 1.43
CA ALA A 63 -3.91 -4.77 1.12
C ALA A 63 -2.66 -5.25 1.89
N ALA A 64 -1.60 -4.44 1.94
CA ALA A 64 -0.38 -4.79 2.68
C ALA A 64 -0.70 -5.03 4.16
N ASN A 65 -1.43 -4.13 4.81
CA ASN A 65 -1.85 -4.27 6.20
C ASN A 65 -2.64 -5.56 6.44
N THR A 66 -3.51 -5.95 5.49
CA THR A 66 -4.24 -7.22 5.57
C THR A 66 -3.29 -8.42 5.52
N LEU A 67 -2.31 -8.42 4.61
CA LEU A 67 -1.37 -9.53 4.45
C LEU A 67 -0.37 -9.62 5.61
N ILE A 68 0.09 -8.49 6.13
CA ILE A 68 0.90 -8.42 7.34
C ILE A 68 0.12 -9.03 8.52
N ALA A 69 -1.17 -8.67 8.67
CA ALA A 69 -2.02 -9.25 9.72
C ALA A 69 -2.17 -10.77 9.58
N VAL A 70 -2.34 -11.28 8.35
CA VAL A 70 -2.36 -12.74 8.09
C VAL A 70 -1.06 -13.39 8.54
N SER A 71 0.10 -12.82 8.19
CA SER A 71 1.41 -13.34 8.58
C SER A 71 1.61 -13.30 10.10
N CYS A 72 1.25 -12.20 10.75
CA CYS A 72 1.31 -12.07 12.22
C CYS A 72 0.41 -13.09 12.94
N MET A 73 -0.68 -13.53 12.33
CA MET A 73 -1.55 -14.59 12.87
C MET A 73 -1.04 -16.01 12.57
N GLY A 74 0.13 -16.16 11.96
CA GLY A 74 0.76 -17.44 11.64
C GLY A 74 0.36 -18.02 10.28
N GLY A 75 -0.34 -17.25 9.44
CA GLY A 75 -0.59 -17.58 8.04
C GLY A 75 0.59 -17.26 7.14
N SER A 76 0.47 -17.63 5.86
CA SER A 76 1.46 -17.35 4.81
C SER A 76 0.85 -16.44 3.76
N SER A 77 1.56 -15.39 3.38
CA SER A 77 1.05 -14.40 2.43
C SER A 77 2.06 -14.01 1.37
N TYR A 78 1.55 -13.61 0.21
CA TYR A 78 2.32 -13.07 -0.89
C TYR A 78 1.69 -11.78 -1.38
N TYR A 79 2.50 -10.76 -1.60
CA TYR A 79 2.05 -9.44 -2.04
C TYR A 79 2.68 -9.02 -3.37
N SER A 80 1.83 -8.70 -4.34
CA SER A 80 2.24 -8.03 -5.58
C SER A 80 1.99 -6.53 -5.46
N CYS A 81 3.06 -5.77 -5.55
CA CYS A 81 3.06 -4.32 -5.43
C CYS A 81 4.08 -3.68 -6.38
N LYS A 82 4.09 -2.36 -6.43
CA LYS A 82 5.03 -1.58 -7.23
C LYS A 82 5.64 -0.47 -6.39
N VAL A 83 6.96 -0.49 -6.25
CA VAL A 83 7.76 0.53 -5.56
C VAL A 83 8.89 1.01 -6.45
N ALA A 84 9.43 2.20 -6.21
CA ALA A 84 10.59 2.71 -6.92
C ALA A 84 11.91 2.11 -6.37
N ASP A 85 12.99 2.24 -7.13
CA ASP A 85 14.34 1.91 -6.69
C ASP A 85 14.92 3.11 -5.92
N ASP A 86 14.24 3.48 -4.83
CA ASP A 86 14.59 4.56 -3.90
C ASP A 86 14.67 4.07 -2.45
N GLU A 87 15.09 4.94 -1.53
CA GLU A 87 15.24 4.59 -0.11
C GLU A 87 13.94 4.05 0.51
N LEU A 88 12.78 4.67 0.18
CA LEU A 88 11.49 4.25 0.71
C LEU A 88 11.02 2.92 0.10
N GLY A 89 11.32 2.68 -1.16
CA GLY A 89 11.03 1.40 -1.80
C GLY A 89 11.83 0.24 -1.22
N HIS A 90 13.11 0.47 -0.90
CA HIS A 90 13.94 -0.50 -0.19
C HIS A 90 13.39 -0.77 1.20
N PHE A 91 13.13 0.31 1.97
CA PHE A 91 12.51 0.19 3.30
C PHE A 91 11.21 -0.62 3.25
N TYR A 92 10.33 -0.31 2.29
CA TYR A 92 9.03 -0.98 2.16
C TYR A 92 9.16 -2.50 1.97
N LEU A 93 10.06 -2.93 1.07
CA LEU A 93 10.27 -4.35 0.80
C LEU A 93 10.95 -5.08 1.97
N ASP A 94 11.88 -4.42 2.65
CA ASP A 94 12.56 -4.97 3.82
C ASP A 94 11.57 -5.15 4.99
N ASP A 95 10.75 -4.15 5.28
CA ASP A 95 9.72 -4.17 6.32
C ASP A 95 8.66 -5.26 6.07
N LEU A 96 8.18 -5.41 4.81
CA LEU A 96 7.29 -6.52 4.44
C LEU A 96 7.94 -7.89 4.68
N SER A 97 9.22 -8.02 4.32
CA SER A 97 9.97 -9.27 4.51
C SER A 97 10.13 -9.59 5.99
N GLU A 98 10.42 -8.60 6.84
CA GLU A 98 10.49 -8.75 8.29
C GLU A 98 9.14 -9.15 8.89
N ALA A 99 8.04 -8.65 8.34
CA ALA A 99 6.68 -9.05 8.71
C ALA A 99 6.28 -10.45 8.21
N GLY A 100 7.16 -11.13 7.45
CA GLY A 100 6.92 -12.48 6.93
C GLY A 100 5.99 -12.52 5.72
N VAL A 101 5.90 -11.43 4.95
CA VAL A 101 5.15 -11.36 3.70
C VAL A 101 6.11 -11.58 2.53
N ASP A 102 5.93 -12.65 1.76
CA ASP A 102 6.64 -12.82 0.49
C ASP A 102 6.13 -11.78 -0.52
N CYS A 103 6.99 -11.24 -1.37
CA CYS A 103 6.59 -10.27 -2.39
C CYS A 103 7.37 -10.46 -3.69
N ASN A 104 6.94 -9.76 -4.75
CA ASN A 104 7.67 -9.65 -5.99
C ASN A 104 8.94 -8.79 -5.78
N MET A 105 10.02 -9.41 -5.28
CA MET A 105 11.29 -8.73 -4.96
C MET A 105 11.86 -7.91 -6.14
N ASP A 106 11.46 -8.24 -7.36
CA ASP A 106 11.81 -7.50 -8.58
C ASP A 106 10.87 -6.31 -8.84
N GLY A 107 9.96 -6.01 -7.91
CA GLY A 107 8.99 -4.91 -8.00
C GLY A 107 9.59 -3.50 -7.97
N LYS A 108 10.93 -3.39 -7.91
CA LYS A 108 11.65 -2.11 -7.97
C LYS A 108 11.74 -1.59 -9.39
N HIS A 109 11.33 -0.37 -9.57
CA HIS A 109 11.39 0.32 -10.86
C HIS A 109 12.41 1.46 -10.79
N LYS A 110 13.30 1.55 -11.79
CA LYS A 110 14.37 2.56 -11.84
C LYS A 110 13.87 4.00 -12.05
N GLY A 111 12.60 4.18 -12.29
CA GLY A 111 11.98 5.50 -12.43
C GLY A 111 10.85 5.66 -11.44
N GLY A 112 10.43 6.90 -11.21
CA GLY A 112 9.34 7.22 -10.31
C GLY A 112 9.79 7.38 -8.86
N ILE A 113 8.82 7.55 -7.98
CA ILE A 113 8.98 7.78 -6.53
C ILE A 113 8.05 6.81 -5.82
N THR A 114 8.53 6.16 -4.77
CA THR A 114 7.70 5.29 -3.93
C THR A 114 6.57 6.08 -3.27
N GLY A 115 5.38 5.49 -3.26
CA GLY A 115 4.19 6.08 -2.65
C GLY A 115 4.36 6.30 -1.15
N LYS A 116 3.80 7.39 -0.63
CA LYS A 116 3.86 7.78 0.78
C LYS A 116 2.51 8.24 1.27
N CYS A 117 2.20 7.92 2.52
CA CYS A 117 1.06 8.46 3.23
C CYS A 117 1.54 9.22 4.47
N LEU A 118 1.28 10.52 4.52
CA LEU A 118 1.48 11.30 5.75
C LEU A 118 0.25 11.09 6.63
N VAL A 119 0.47 10.45 7.77
CA VAL A 119 -0.56 10.19 8.76
C VAL A 119 -0.41 11.21 9.88
N MET A 120 -1.22 12.24 9.85
CA MET A 120 -1.26 13.31 10.85
C MET A 120 -2.23 12.93 11.96
N VAL A 121 -1.72 12.73 13.17
CA VAL A 121 -2.50 12.30 14.34
C VAL A 121 -2.69 13.47 15.29
N THR A 122 -3.95 13.81 15.57
CA THR A 122 -4.28 14.86 16.54
C THR A 122 -4.46 14.29 17.96
N PRO A 123 -4.43 15.13 19.04
CA PRO A 123 -4.46 14.65 20.43
C PRO A 123 -5.70 13.82 20.80
N ASP A 124 -6.78 13.92 20.04
CA ASP A 124 -7.99 13.09 20.18
C ASP A 124 -7.90 11.75 19.43
N ALA A 125 -6.68 11.40 18.95
CA ALA A 125 -6.38 10.21 18.17
C ALA A 125 -7.06 10.13 16.79
N GLU A 126 -7.57 11.27 16.26
CA GLU A 126 -8.08 11.33 14.90
C GLU A 126 -6.91 11.31 13.90
N ARG A 127 -7.08 10.54 12.81
CA ARG A 127 -6.07 10.37 11.76
C ARG A 127 -6.49 11.11 10.50
N THR A 128 -5.65 12.02 10.05
CA THR A 128 -5.82 12.77 8.80
C THR A 128 -4.70 12.35 7.86
N MET A 129 -5.01 11.99 6.63
CA MET A 129 -4.03 11.38 5.73
C MET A 129 -3.89 12.17 4.43
N HIS A 130 -2.65 12.53 4.10
CA HIS A 130 -2.26 13.01 2.78
C HIS A 130 -1.49 11.92 2.04
N THR A 131 -2.11 11.34 1.02
CA THR A 131 -1.57 10.19 0.29
C THR A 131 -1.09 10.60 -1.11
N PHE A 132 0.20 10.42 -1.33
CA PHE A 132 0.82 10.48 -2.65
C PHE A 132 1.10 9.06 -3.13
N LEU A 133 0.38 8.61 -4.15
CA LEU A 133 0.48 7.23 -4.63
C LEU A 133 1.82 6.89 -5.29
N GLY A 134 2.51 7.90 -5.84
CA GLY A 134 3.76 7.68 -6.56
C GLY A 134 3.62 6.62 -7.65
N ILE A 135 4.66 5.82 -7.83
CA ILE A 135 4.69 4.76 -8.84
C ILE A 135 3.70 3.62 -8.55
N SER A 136 3.17 3.50 -7.32
CA SER A 136 2.18 2.46 -7.00
C SER A 136 0.88 2.64 -7.81
N SER A 137 0.55 3.88 -8.21
CA SER A 137 -0.59 4.18 -9.09
C SER A 137 -0.48 3.55 -10.48
N GLU A 138 0.73 3.13 -10.88
CA GLU A 138 1.02 2.49 -12.15
C GLU A 138 1.07 0.96 -12.05
N LEU A 139 0.67 0.38 -10.91
CA LEU A 139 0.55 -1.07 -10.75
C LEU A 139 -0.30 -1.63 -11.90
N SER A 140 0.16 -2.69 -12.52
CA SER A 140 -0.40 -3.23 -13.76
C SER A 140 -0.40 -4.76 -13.73
N PRO A 141 -0.96 -5.45 -14.73
CA PRO A 141 -0.84 -6.89 -14.84
C PRO A 141 0.61 -7.42 -14.89
N TYR A 142 1.58 -6.56 -15.18
CA TYR A 142 2.99 -6.96 -15.25
C TYR A 142 3.57 -7.34 -13.88
N GLU A 143 3.09 -6.70 -12.81
CA GLU A 143 3.54 -6.97 -11.45
C GLU A 143 2.89 -8.23 -10.83
N ILE A 144 1.93 -8.86 -11.51
CA ILE A 144 1.22 -10.04 -10.99
C ILE A 144 2.11 -11.27 -11.05
N SER A 145 2.19 -12.00 -9.95
CA SER A 145 2.79 -13.33 -9.90
C SER A 145 1.71 -14.41 -10.10
N GLU A 146 1.56 -14.89 -11.31
CA GLU A 146 0.62 -15.96 -11.64
C GLU A 146 0.88 -17.23 -10.82
N ASP A 147 2.16 -17.58 -10.63
CA ASP A 147 2.57 -18.76 -9.85
C ASP A 147 2.21 -18.61 -8.37
N ALA A 148 2.34 -17.42 -7.79
CA ALA A 148 1.95 -17.16 -6.41
C ALA A 148 0.42 -17.22 -6.25
N ILE A 149 -0.36 -16.70 -7.20
CA ILE A 149 -1.82 -16.84 -7.20
C ILE A 149 -2.22 -18.32 -7.21
N LYS A 150 -1.67 -19.11 -8.15
CA LYS A 150 -1.96 -20.56 -8.27
C LYS A 150 -1.59 -21.34 -7.02
N ALA A 151 -0.60 -20.87 -6.28
CA ALA A 151 -0.13 -21.47 -5.03
C ALA A 151 -0.87 -20.93 -3.79
N SER A 152 -1.96 -20.20 -3.94
CA SER A 152 -2.69 -19.56 -2.84
C SER A 152 -4.09 -20.20 -2.63
N HIS A 153 -4.61 -20.09 -1.40
CA HIS A 153 -5.99 -20.42 -1.09
C HIS A 153 -6.97 -19.29 -1.45
N TYR A 154 -6.54 -18.04 -1.22
CA TYR A 154 -7.31 -16.82 -1.51
C TYR A 154 -6.49 -15.84 -2.33
N CYS A 155 -7.16 -15.12 -3.23
CA CYS A 155 -6.68 -13.96 -3.94
C CYS A 155 -7.45 -12.73 -3.43
N TYR A 156 -6.75 -11.83 -2.72
CA TYR A 156 -7.31 -10.62 -2.13
C TYR A 156 -7.08 -9.43 -3.06
N LEU A 157 -8.18 -8.80 -3.49
CA LEU A 157 -8.21 -7.70 -4.43
C LEU A 157 -8.52 -6.38 -3.69
N GLU A 158 -7.74 -5.35 -3.95
CA GLU A 158 -7.91 -4.04 -3.35
C GLU A 158 -8.82 -3.16 -4.21
N GLY A 159 -9.88 -2.60 -3.62
CA GLY A 159 -10.81 -1.71 -4.29
C GLY A 159 -10.18 -0.41 -4.79
N TYR A 160 -9.22 0.16 -4.06
CA TYR A 160 -8.50 1.37 -4.47
C TYR A 160 -7.82 1.27 -5.84
N LEU A 161 -7.42 0.08 -6.27
CA LEU A 161 -6.82 -0.13 -7.59
C LEU A 161 -7.79 0.19 -8.74
N THR A 162 -9.09 0.25 -8.49
CA THR A 162 -10.08 0.59 -9.51
C THR A 162 -10.06 2.07 -9.93
N THR A 163 -9.34 2.92 -9.19
CA THR A 163 -9.18 4.34 -9.50
C THR A 163 -8.24 4.62 -10.66
N SER A 164 -7.41 3.63 -11.07
CA SER A 164 -6.55 3.72 -12.25
C SER A 164 -6.88 2.60 -13.25
N GLU A 165 -6.70 2.88 -14.54
CA GLU A 165 -6.96 1.89 -15.60
C GLU A 165 -6.00 0.69 -15.51
N THR A 166 -4.73 0.92 -15.14
CA THR A 166 -3.73 -0.14 -14.99
C THR A 166 -4.02 -1.01 -13.77
N GLY A 167 -4.34 -0.41 -12.62
CA GLY A 167 -4.70 -1.12 -11.41
C GLY A 167 -6.01 -1.91 -11.57
N LYS A 168 -7.00 -1.34 -12.25
CA LYS A 168 -8.24 -2.04 -12.61
C LYS A 168 -7.95 -3.25 -13.50
N ALA A 169 -7.07 -3.11 -14.50
CA ALA A 169 -6.65 -4.22 -15.34
C ALA A 169 -5.92 -5.29 -14.53
N ALA A 170 -5.08 -4.92 -13.56
CA ALA A 170 -4.41 -5.84 -12.67
C ALA A 170 -5.41 -6.63 -11.81
N ASN A 171 -6.40 -5.98 -11.21
CA ASN A 171 -7.47 -6.65 -10.46
C ASN A 171 -8.24 -7.66 -11.33
N ILE A 172 -8.60 -7.28 -12.56
CA ILE A 172 -9.32 -8.16 -13.50
C ILE A 172 -8.45 -9.38 -13.84
N GLU A 173 -7.18 -9.18 -14.12
CA GLU A 173 -6.26 -10.26 -14.51
C GLU A 173 -5.99 -11.20 -13.32
N ALA A 174 -5.71 -10.66 -12.12
CA ALA A 174 -5.51 -11.48 -10.92
C ALA A 174 -6.75 -12.33 -10.60
N ARG A 175 -7.95 -11.74 -10.69
CA ARG A 175 -9.20 -12.45 -10.54
C ARG A 175 -9.34 -13.56 -11.57
N ARG A 176 -9.08 -13.28 -12.86
CA ARG A 176 -9.17 -14.26 -13.95
C ARG A 176 -8.25 -15.46 -13.69
N ILE A 177 -7.00 -15.20 -13.27
CA ILE A 177 -6.04 -16.25 -12.93
C ILE A 177 -6.56 -17.08 -11.74
N ALA A 178 -7.00 -16.41 -10.68
CA ALA A 178 -7.52 -17.07 -9.48
C ALA A 178 -8.70 -17.99 -9.79
N GLU A 179 -9.74 -17.46 -10.43
CA GLU A 179 -10.95 -18.22 -10.77
C GLU A 179 -10.66 -19.41 -11.71
N SER A 180 -9.76 -19.23 -12.69
CA SER A 180 -9.36 -20.29 -13.62
C SER A 180 -8.60 -21.43 -12.95
N ASN A 181 -8.04 -21.21 -11.75
CA ASN A 181 -7.27 -22.19 -11.00
C ASN A 181 -7.96 -22.64 -9.68
N GLY A 182 -9.23 -22.27 -9.48
CA GLY A 182 -10.00 -22.66 -8.31
C GLY A 182 -9.58 -21.95 -7.02
N VAL A 183 -8.83 -20.87 -7.12
CA VAL A 183 -8.47 -19.98 -6.01
C VAL A 183 -9.64 -19.05 -5.71
N LYS A 184 -10.01 -18.95 -4.44
CA LYS A 184 -11.11 -18.07 -4.02
C LYS A 184 -10.71 -16.61 -4.10
N THR A 185 -11.64 -15.74 -4.51
CA THR A 185 -11.41 -14.30 -4.54
C THR A 185 -12.11 -13.60 -3.38
N ALA A 186 -11.44 -12.62 -2.80
CA ALA A 186 -11.98 -11.67 -1.83
C ALA A 186 -11.70 -10.25 -2.33
N LEU A 187 -12.66 -9.35 -2.18
CA LEU A 187 -12.52 -7.95 -2.58
C LEU A 187 -12.86 -7.04 -1.40
N THR A 188 -11.97 -6.10 -1.10
CA THR A 188 -12.32 -4.96 -0.24
C THR A 188 -12.82 -3.81 -1.09
N PHE A 189 -13.87 -3.14 -0.64
CA PHE A 189 -14.37 -1.95 -1.34
C PHE A 189 -13.57 -0.70 -0.95
N SER A 190 -12.89 -0.71 0.20
CA SER A 190 -12.03 0.38 0.70
C SER A 190 -12.69 1.75 0.48
N ASP A 191 -13.18 2.42 1.43
CA ASP A 191 -13.75 3.76 1.23
C ASP A 191 -12.70 4.86 1.40
#